data_26b3d4fd2bd5694cdc66b446c010b33e
#
_entry.id   26b3d4fd2bd5694cdc66b446c010b33e
#
_cell.length_a   1.000
_cell.length_b   1.000
_cell.length_c   1.000
_cell.angle_alpha   90.00
_cell.angle_beta   90.00
_cell.angle_gamma   90.00
#
_symmetry.space_group_name_H-M   'P 1'
#
loop_
_entity.id
_entity.type
_entity.pdbx_description
1 polymer ?
#
loop_
_entity_poly.entity_id
_entity_poly.type
_entity_poly.pdbx_seq_one_letter_code
_entity_poly.pdbx_strand_id
1 'polypeptide(L)'
;MNEMFAQGDLLIERVADVEPSGTILTADTSGVMVLAEGELTGHRHAIYDRVTMFRDDSLAREIPTGLYVGHVKVAGGAVIHHQEHAPINLTEGTYRVRRQRELEPKDAVLVSD
;
A
#
# COMPACT_ATOMS: atom_id res chain seq x y z
N MET A 1 10.61 10.48 13.66
CA MET A 1 10.94 9.66 12.48
C MET A 1 9.78 8.73 12.19
N ASN A 2 9.37 8.65 10.94
CA ASN A 2 8.22 7.82 10.58
C ASN A 2 8.62 6.38 10.41
N GLU A 3 7.72 5.49 10.82
CA GLU A 3 7.92 4.08 10.55
C GLU A 3 7.74 3.80 9.08
N MET A 4 8.53 2.87 8.58
CA MET A 4 8.48 2.52 7.18
C MET A 4 8.67 1.03 7.04
N PHE A 5 7.85 0.41 6.20
CA PHE A 5 7.86 -1.04 6.00
C PHE A 5 7.94 -1.33 4.51
N ALA A 6 8.60 -2.42 4.17
CA ALA A 6 8.66 -2.89 2.79
C ALA A 6 8.11 -4.30 2.71
N GLN A 7 7.35 -4.57 1.65
CA GLN A 7 6.84 -5.90 1.38
C GLN A 7 6.82 -6.04 -0.14
N GLY A 8 7.73 -6.86 -0.68
CA GLY A 8 7.87 -6.93 -2.11
C GLY A 8 8.21 -5.56 -2.68
N ASP A 9 7.46 -5.12 -3.66
CA ASP A 9 7.69 -3.81 -4.26
C ASP A 9 6.84 -2.71 -3.63
N LEU A 10 6.17 -3.01 -2.52
CA LEU A 10 5.42 -1.99 -1.80
C LEU A 10 6.24 -1.39 -0.68
N LEU A 11 6.09 -0.10 -0.52
CA LEU A 11 6.66 0.63 0.61
C LEU A 11 5.51 1.29 1.33
N ILE A 12 5.43 1.06 2.64
CA ILE A 12 4.34 1.56 3.48
C ILE A 12 4.95 2.47 4.54
N GLU A 13 4.50 3.70 4.59
CA GLU A 13 5.08 4.70 5.45
C GLU A 13 4.02 5.29 6.37
N ARG A 14 4.27 5.29 7.69
CA ARG A 14 3.38 5.97 8.62
C ARG A 14 3.51 7.47 8.41
N VAL A 15 2.39 8.15 8.27
CA VAL A 15 2.36 9.59 8.03
C VAL A 15 1.43 10.24 9.04
N ALA A 16 1.41 11.56 9.05
CA ALA A 16 0.49 12.30 9.90
C ALA A 16 -0.93 11.95 9.51
N ASP A 17 -1.82 11.90 10.50
CA ASP A 17 -3.20 11.56 10.26
C ASP A 17 -3.87 12.60 9.38
N VAL A 18 -4.66 12.13 8.42
CA VAL A 18 -5.45 13.01 7.57
C VAL A 18 -6.82 12.39 7.41
N GLU A 19 -7.81 13.24 7.15
CA GLU A 19 -9.15 12.76 6.87
C GLU A 19 -9.20 12.16 5.48
N PRO A 20 -10.00 11.11 5.27
CA PRO A 20 -10.14 10.55 3.94
C PRO A 20 -10.59 11.60 2.95
N SER A 21 -9.96 11.61 1.79
CA SER A 21 -10.25 12.58 0.74
C SER A 21 -9.99 11.94 -0.61
N GLY A 22 -10.40 12.63 -1.67
CA GLY A 22 -10.24 12.09 -3.00
C GLY A 22 -11.18 10.92 -3.25
N THR A 23 -10.65 9.83 -3.75
CA THR A 23 -11.45 8.65 -4.08
C THR A 23 -11.35 7.64 -2.96
N ILE A 24 -12.50 7.23 -2.43
CA ILE A 24 -12.52 6.16 -1.43
C ILE A 24 -12.43 4.84 -2.18
N LEU A 25 -11.47 4.03 -1.79
CA LEU A 25 -11.26 2.72 -2.40
C LEU A 25 -11.99 1.68 -1.57
N THR A 26 -12.62 0.73 -2.24
CA THR A 26 -13.47 -0.23 -1.56
C THR A 26 -12.86 -1.61 -1.59
N ALA A 27 -13.15 -2.38 -0.54
CA ALA A 27 -12.76 -3.78 -0.48
C ALA A 27 -13.51 -4.57 -1.56
N ASP A 28 -13.00 -5.73 -1.89
CA ASP A 28 -13.67 -6.58 -2.85
C ASP A 28 -14.92 -7.21 -2.19
N THR A 29 -15.62 -8.06 -2.95
CA THR A 29 -16.88 -8.63 -2.46
C THR A 29 -16.69 -9.52 -1.24
N SER A 30 -15.46 -9.97 -1.00
CA SER A 30 -15.15 -10.79 0.17
C SER A 30 -14.69 -9.96 1.35
N GLY A 31 -14.64 -8.64 1.22
CA GLY A 31 -14.21 -7.78 2.29
C GLY A 31 -12.70 -7.60 2.34
N VAL A 32 -11.99 -8.00 1.30
CA VAL A 32 -10.53 -7.91 1.26
C VAL A 32 -10.11 -6.63 0.56
N MET A 33 -9.25 -5.85 1.22
CA MET A 33 -8.70 -4.64 0.62
C MET A 33 -7.39 -4.99 -0.06
N VAL A 34 -7.38 -4.96 -1.40
CA VAL A 34 -6.19 -5.29 -2.17
C VAL A 34 -5.42 -4.01 -2.42
N LEU A 35 -4.19 -3.95 -1.94
CA LEU A 35 -3.33 -2.78 -2.13
C LEU A 35 -2.65 -2.80 -3.49
N ALA A 36 -2.22 -3.97 -3.92
CA ALA A 36 -1.53 -4.11 -5.20
C ALA A 36 -1.43 -5.58 -5.56
N GLU A 37 -1.29 -5.84 -6.86
CA GLU A 37 -1.11 -7.20 -7.36
C GLU A 37 0.14 -7.25 -8.20
N GLY A 38 0.85 -8.39 -8.14
CA GLY A 38 2.00 -8.62 -8.97
C GLY A 38 1.54 -9.03 -10.37
N GLU A 39 2.12 -8.39 -11.38
CA GLU A 39 1.70 -8.62 -12.76
C GLU A 39 2.02 -10.01 -13.26
N LEU A 40 3.13 -10.56 -12.83
CA LEU A 40 3.58 -11.86 -13.33
C LEU A 40 3.06 -13.03 -12.53
N THR A 41 2.91 -12.83 -11.22
CA THR A 41 2.59 -13.92 -10.32
C THR A 41 1.12 -13.96 -9.91
N GLY A 42 0.44 -12.84 -10.03
CA GLY A 42 -0.91 -12.72 -9.48
C GLY A 42 -0.95 -12.64 -7.97
N HIS A 43 0.20 -12.58 -7.32
CA HIS A 43 0.24 -12.44 -5.87
C HIS A 43 -0.29 -11.06 -5.46
N ARG A 44 -0.86 -10.98 -4.29
CA ARG A 44 -1.52 -9.76 -3.84
C ARG A 44 -1.05 -9.34 -2.47
N HIS A 45 -0.89 -8.02 -2.31
CA HIS A 45 -0.74 -7.40 -0.99
C HIS A 45 -2.15 -7.07 -0.53
N ALA A 46 -2.59 -7.68 0.54
CA ALA A 46 -4.00 -7.59 0.91
C ALA A 46 -4.17 -7.46 2.42
N ILE A 47 -5.21 -6.72 2.80
CA ILE A 47 -5.60 -6.54 4.19
C ILE A 47 -6.98 -7.14 4.35
N TYR A 48 -7.12 -8.08 5.30
CA TYR A 48 -8.41 -8.72 5.58
C TYR A 48 -9.14 -8.01 6.71
N ASP A 49 -8.44 -7.17 7.45
CA ASP A 49 -9.04 -6.39 8.52
C ASP A 49 -9.80 -5.20 7.95
N ARG A 50 -10.72 -4.64 8.74
CA ARG A 50 -11.45 -3.47 8.30
C ARG A 50 -10.55 -2.24 8.36
N VAL A 51 -10.34 -1.60 7.23
CA VAL A 51 -9.55 -0.38 7.13
C VAL A 51 -10.26 0.59 6.18
N THR A 52 -9.89 1.86 6.27
CA THR A 52 -10.35 2.86 5.32
C THR A 52 -9.21 3.17 4.38
N MET A 53 -9.46 3.01 3.07
CA MET A 53 -8.43 3.30 2.09
C MET A 53 -8.95 4.36 1.13
N PHE A 54 -8.10 5.32 0.81
CA PHE A 54 -8.47 6.38 -0.12
C PHE A 54 -7.26 6.80 -0.92
N ARG A 55 -7.54 7.41 -2.07
CA ARG A 55 -6.49 7.90 -2.95
C ARG A 55 -6.76 9.37 -3.24
N ASP A 56 -5.82 10.22 -2.88
CA ASP A 56 -5.87 11.65 -3.13
C ASP A 56 -4.51 12.05 -3.66
N ASP A 57 -4.44 12.34 -4.96
CA ASP A 57 -3.16 12.61 -5.60
C ASP A 57 -2.45 13.82 -5.00
N SER A 58 -3.18 14.75 -4.40
CA SER A 58 -2.54 15.89 -3.74
C SER A 58 -1.73 15.46 -2.53
N LEU A 59 -2.00 14.27 -1.98
CA LEU A 59 -1.28 13.75 -0.83
C LEU A 59 -0.11 12.86 -1.22
N ALA A 60 0.08 12.64 -2.51
CA ALA A 60 1.20 11.82 -2.97
C ALA A 60 2.54 12.52 -2.74
N ARG A 61 2.51 13.84 -2.68
CA ARG A 61 3.69 14.66 -2.46
C ARG A 61 4.73 14.40 -3.55
N GLU A 62 5.93 14.01 -3.14
CA GLU A 62 7.02 13.78 -4.09
C GLU A 62 6.91 12.44 -4.83
N ILE A 63 5.94 11.61 -4.49
CA ILE A 63 5.80 10.31 -5.14
C ILE A 63 5.27 10.49 -6.55
N PRO A 64 5.94 9.92 -7.56
CA PRO A 64 5.40 9.97 -8.92
C PRO A 64 4.02 9.34 -8.97
N THR A 65 3.13 9.94 -9.78
CA THR A 65 1.74 9.52 -9.83
C THR A 65 1.57 8.01 -10.07
N GLY A 66 2.36 7.46 -10.96
CA GLY A 66 2.24 6.04 -11.27
C GLY A 66 2.71 5.11 -10.18
N LEU A 67 3.36 5.64 -9.15
CA LEU A 67 3.86 4.82 -8.05
C LEU A 67 3.04 5.00 -6.77
N TYR A 68 2.21 6.02 -6.70
CA TYR A 68 1.39 6.25 -5.51
C TYR A 68 0.19 5.31 -5.55
N VAL A 69 -0.01 4.55 -4.48
CA VAL A 69 -1.13 3.62 -4.38
C VAL A 69 -2.30 4.24 -3.63
N GLY A 70 -2.02 4.86 -2.50
CA GLY A 70 -3.08 5.46 -1.70
C GLY A 70 -2.68 5.61 -0.26
N HIS A 71 -3.67 5.94 0.57
CA HIS A 71 -3.51 6.04 2.02
C HIS A 71 -4.42 5.03 2.68
N VAL A 72 -3.97 4.49 3.80
CA VAL A 72 -4.74 3.52 4.58
C VAL A 72 -4.83 4.04 6.00
N LYS A 73 -6.05 4.14 6.53
CA LYS A 73 -6.27 4.50 7.92
C LYS A 73 -6.64 3.23 8.68
N VAL A 74 -5.87 2.95 9.72
CA VAL A 74 -6.03 1.76 10.53
C VAL A 74 -6.52 2.19 11.90
N ALA A 75 -7.69 1.71 12.31
CA ALA A 75 -8.27 2.11 13.58
C ALA A 75 -7.88 1.18 14.73
N GLY A 76 -7.82 -0.11 14.47
CA GLY A 76 -7.59 -1.07 15.54
C GLY A 76 -6.46 -2.04 15.27
N GLY A 77 -5.65 -1.76 14.27
CA GLY A 77 -4.61 -2.68 13.89
C GLY A 77 -5.02 -3.46 12.65
N ALA A 78 -4.06 -3.77 11.82
CA ALA A 78 -4.30 -4.49 10.57
C ALA A 78 -3.03 -5.19 10.15
N VAL A 79 -3.16 -6.19 9.29
CA VAL A 79 -2.02 -6.94 8.80
C VAL A 79 -2.06 -6.92 7.28
N ILE A 80 -0.94 -6.58 6.66
CA ILE A 80 -0.79 -6.70 5.23
C ILE A 80 -0.20 -8.07 4.94
N HIS A 81 -0.93 -8.87 4.18
CA HIS A 81 -0.52 -10.23 3.82
C HIS A 81 -0.04 -10.28 2.38
N HIS A 82 0.88 -11.18 2.14
CA HIS A 82 1.36 -11.48 0.79
C HIS A 82 1.75 -12.95 0.76
N GLN A 83 1.61 -13.59 -0.41
CA GLN A 83 1.83 -15.02 -0.53
C GLN A 83 3.28 -15.42 -0.28
N GLU A 84 4.24 -14.54 -0.60
CA GLU A 84 5.65 -14.88 -0.50
C GLU A 84 6.44 -14.04 0.49
N HIS A 85 5.90 -12.91 0.92
CA HIS A 85 6.62 -12.01 1.82
C HIS A 85 6.00 -12.07 3.20
N ALA A 86 6.83 -11.79 4.21
CA ALA A 86 6.35 -11.78 5.57
C ALA A 86 5.24 -10.75 5.76
N PRO A 87 4.27 -11.04 6.61
CA PRO A 87 3.20 -10.08 6.87
C PRO A 87 3.74 -8.87 7.62
N ILE A 88 3.06 -7.74 7.45
CA ILE A 88 3.39 -6.51 8.14
C ILE A 88 2.24 -6.17 9.07
N ASN A 89 2.55 -5.98 10.35
CA ASN A 89 1.57 -5.58 11.35
C ASN A 89 1.54 -4.06 11.42
N LEU A 90 0.37 -3.48 11.16
CA LEU A 90 0.18 -2.04 11.23
C LEU A 90 -0.60 -1.71 12.50
N THR A 91 -0.05 -0.82 13.31
CA THR A 91 -0.77 -0.34 14.47
C THR A 91 -1.68 0.82 14.06
N GLU A 92 -2.51 1.27 14.97
CA GLU A 92 -3.42 2.38 14.70
C GLU A 92 -2.66 3.56 14.11
N GLY A 93 -3.18 4.14 13.03
CA GLY A 93 -2.54 5.26 12.39
C GLY A 93 -2.89 5.36 10.93
N THR A 94 -2.24 6.30 10.26
CA THR A 94 -2.43 6.54 8.84
C THR A 94 -1.13 6.23 8.11
N TYR A 95 -1.25 5.55 6.99
CA TYR A 95 -0.11 5.07 6.24
C TYR A 95 -0.24 5.47 4.78
N ARG A 96 0.87 5.88 4.18
CA ARG A 96 0.95 6.18 2.76
C ARG A 96 1.60 4.99 2.08
N VAL A 97 0.98 4.49 1.01
CA VAL A 97 1.42 3.28 0.32
C VAL A 97 1.86 3.63 -1.08
N ARG A 98 3.02 3.14 -1.47
CA ARG A 98 3.55 3.36 -2.79
C ARG A 98 4.28 2.13 -3.28
N ARG A 99 4.44 2.05 -4.61
CA ARG A 99 5.33 1.06 -5.19
C ARG A 99 6.74 1.63 -5.22
N GLN A 100 7.70 0.76 -5.02
CA GLN A 100 9.10 1.13 -5.16
C GLN A 100 9.53 0.84 -6.59
N ARG A 101 10.38 1.71 -7.10
CA ARG A 101 10.97 1.47 -8.39
C ARG A 101 12.44 1.80 -8.27
N GLU A 102 13.26 0.78 -8.29
CA GLU A 102 14.67 0.93 -7.96
C GLU A 102 15.57 0.97 -9.16
N LEU A 103 15.12 0.45 -10.29
CA LEU A 103 15.99 0.22 -11.41
C LEU A 103 15.64 1.15 -12.55
N GLU A 104 16.65 1.42 -13.37
CA GLU A 104 16.43 2.14 -14.61
C GLU A 104 15.47 1.33 -15.48
N PRO A 105 14.63 2.00 -16.26
CA PRO A 105 13.66 1.29 -17.06
C PRO A 105 14.27 0.20 -17.95
N LYS A 106 15.41 0.46 -18.52
CA LYS A 106 16.05 -0.52 -19.40
C LYS A 106 16.57 -1.72 -18.64
N ASP A 107 16.83 -1.53 -17.36
CA ASP A 107 17.34 -2.58 -16.49
C ASP A 107 16.25 -3.10 -15.59
N ALA A 108 15.10 -2.56 -15.70
CA ALA A 108 14.03 -2.88 -14.78
C ALA A 108 13.61 -4.29 -15.00
N VAL A 109 14.07 -5.14 -14.15
CA VAL A 109 13.50 -6.46 -14.02
C VAL A 109 12.17 -6.25 -13.38
N LEU A 110 11.13 -6.81 -13.93
CA LEU A 110 9.85 -6.73 -13.28
C LEU A 110 9.97 -7.30 -11.89
N VAL A 111 9.76 -6.46 -10.92
CA VAL A 111 9.82 -6.94 -9.55
C VAL A 111 8.54 -7.70 -9.30
N SER A 112 8.67 -9.00 -9.14
CA SER A 112 7.49 -9.78 -8.78
C SER A 112 7.46 -9.82 -7.28
N ASP A 113 6.39 -9.39 -6.79
CA ASP A 113 6.21 -9.34 -5.34
C ASP A 113 5.24 -10.39 -4.86
#